data_4802ec9c80f8befd6e07c9c4793f5c6d
#
_entry.id   4802ec9c80f8befd6e07c9c4793f5c6d
#
_cell.length_a   1.000
_cell.length_b   1.000
_cell.length_c   1.000
_cell.angle_alpha   90.00
_cell.angle_beta   90.00
_cell.angle_gamma   90.00
#
_symmetry.space_group_name_H-M   'P 1'
#
loop_
_entity.id
_entity.type
_entity.pdbx_description
1 polymer ?
#
loop_
_entity_poly.entity_id
_entity_poly.type
_entity_poly.pdbx_seq_one_letter_code
_entity_poly.pdbx_strand_id
1 'polypeptide(L)'
;MLKTAPMTNRIDTNRIEARFQKCRQEGRAALVTYVMAGDPDPETSLDVLKSLPGAGADIVEFGLPFTDPMADGPAIQAAGLRALKQGQDLAGTLALIRRFRDEDASTPVILMGYFNPIFIYGVERFLVDAKAAGVDGLIVVDLPPEEDDELCLPALQAGLAFIRLATPTTDDKRLPAVLENTAGFVYYVSITGITGMATPDFGKVSTAVERIKRHTPLPVVVGFGVKSGAHAASVAQGADGVVVGSALIDALKGTLDENDRATSRTVEAVTTLVKDLAAGVRSVSKKAAA
;
A
#
# COMPACT_ATOMS: atom_id res chain seq x y z
N MET A 1 29.82 25.57 -19.46
CA MET A 1 28.78 24.52 -19.21
C MET A 1 28.95 24.04 -17.77
N LEU A 2 28.25 24.63 -16.84
CA LEU A 2 28.23 24.23 -15.44
C LEU A 2 27.29 23.00 -15.33
N LYS A 3 27.86 21.84 -14.99
CA LYS A 3 27.09 20.66 -14.61
C LYS A 3 26.39 20.97 -13.27
N THR A 4 25.11 21.25 -13.30
CA THR A 4 24.29 21.28 -12.09
C THR A 4 24.28 19.88 -11.50
N ALA A 5 24.77 19.76 -10.27
CA ALA A 5 24.65 18.54 -9.48
C ALA A 5 23.14 18.21 -9.31
N PRO A 6 22.74 16.92 -9.30
CA PRO A 6 21.37 16.57 -9.05
C PRO A 6 20.98 17.10 -7.67
N MET A 7 19.94 17.94 -7.62
CA MET A 7 19.32 18.34 -6.36
C MET A 7 18.70 17.07 -5.77
N THR A 8 19.37 16.49 -4.77
CA THR A 8 18.75 15.52 -3.88
C THR A 8 17.69 16.26 -3.06
N ASN A 9 16.53 16.50 -3.66
CA ASN A 9 15.34 16.90 -2.92
C ASN A 9 15.00 15.74 -1.99
N ARG A 10 15.43 15.81 -0.74
CA ARG A 10 14.92 14.94 0.32
C ARG A 10 13.45 15.29 0.49
N ILE A 11 12.61 14.53 -0.18
CA ILE A 11 11.17 14.56 0.03
C ILE A 11 10.97 14.21 1.50
N ASP A 12 10.20 15.01 2.20
CA ASP A 12 9.86 14.74 3.60
C ASP A 12 8.86 13.57 3.68
N THR A 13 9.37 12.35 3.40
CA THR A 13 8.65 11.07 3.52
C THR A 13 8.70 10.57 4.95
N ASN A 14 8.68 11.48 5.91
CA ASN A 14 9.08 11.28 7.30
C ASN A 14 8.45 10.03 7.95
N ARG A 15 7.12 9.78 7.78
CA ARG A 15 6.47 8.62 8.42
C ARG A 15 6.85 7.30 7.77
N ILE A 16 6.95 7.23 6.44
CA ILE A 16 7.30 5.99 5.71
C ILE A 16 8.75 5.61 6.05
N GLU A 17 9.69 6.55 5.92
CA GLU A 17 11.11 6.31 6.22
C GLU A 17 11.32 5.94 7.69
N ALA A 18 10.70 6.70 8.61
CA ALA A 18 10.78 6.43 10.03
C ALA A 18 10.23 5.04 10.39
N ARG A 19 9.13 4.60 9.74
CA ARG A 19 8.54 3.28 9.97
C ARG A 19 9.47 2.17 9.49
N PHE A 20 10.02 2.24 8.29
CA PHE A 20 10.99 1.25 7.81
C PHE A 20 12.27 1.26 8.64
N GLN A 21 12.75 2.43 9.07
CA GLN A 21 13.89 2.53 9.98
C GLN A 21 13.63 1.81 11.31
N LYS A 22 12.44 2.02 11.91
CA LYS A 22 12.02 1.32 13.12
C LYS A 22 11.99 -0.20 12.90
N CYS A 23 11.39 -0.68 11.81
CA CYS A 23 11.35 -2.11 11.51
C CYS A 23 12.78 -2.70 11.35
N ARG A 24 13.69 -1.97 10.70
CA ARG A 24 15.10 -2.38 10.59
C ARG A 24 15.80 -2.46 11.96
N GLN A 25 15.57 -1.46 12.83
CA GLN A 25 16.12 -1.46 14.20
C GLN A 25 15.58 -2.63 15.04
N GLU A 26 14.32 -3.00 14.82
CA GLU A 26 13.69 -4.17 15.45
C GLU A 26 14.10 -5.50 14.79
N GLY A 27 14.92 -5.47 13.73
CA GLY A 27 15.39 -6.66 13.01
C GLY A 27 14.29 -7.45 12.31
N ARG A 28 13.27 -6.78 11.77
CA ARG A 28 12.13 -7.40 11.11
C ARG A 28 11.70 -6.70 9.83
N ALA A 29 10.86 -7.36 9.04
CA ALA A 29 10.14 -6.73 7.92
C ALA A 29 8.96 -5.87 8.42
N ALA A 30 8.47 -4.96 7.58
CA ALA A 30 7.22 -4.23 7.80
C ALA A 30 6.00 -5.09 7.39
N LEU A 31 4.87 -4.92 8.08
CA LEU A 31 3.56 -5.40 7.63
C LEU A 31 2.79 -4.24 7.02
N VAL A 32 2.47 -4.35 5.73
CA VAL A 32 1.65 -3.40 4.99
C VAL A 32 0.27 -4.01 4.79
N THR A 33 -0.78 -3.31 5.18
CA THR A 33 -2.16 -3.81 5.10
C THR A 33 -2.97 -2.95 4.14
N TYR A 34 -3.62 -3.59 3.16
CA TYR A 34 -4.55 -2.91 2.26
C TYR A 34 -5.98 -3.12 2.72
N VAL A 35 -6.75 -2.03 2.77
CA VAL A 35 -8.21 -2.03 2.93
C VAL A 35 -8.84 -1.00 2.00
N MET A 36 -10.10 -1.24 1.57
CA MET A 36 -10.83 -0.35 0.67
C MET A 36 -11.54 0.74 1.47
N ALA A 37 -11.37 2.00 1.09
CA ALA A 37 -12.08 3.12 1.71
C ALA A 37 -13.58 3.01 1.45
N GLY A 38 -14.38 3.11 2.54
CA GLY A 38 -15.84 3.03 2.47
C GLY A 38 -16.43 1.62 2.36
N ASP A 39 -15.61 0.56 2.49
CA ASP A 39 -16.09 -0.83 2.46
C ASP A 39 -16.30 -1.39 3.88
N PRO A 40 -17.48 -1.92 4.25
CA PRO A 40 -18.73 -1.98 3.49
C PRO A 40 -19.54 -0.67 3.55
N ASP A 41 -19.19 0.22 4.45
CA ASP A 41 -19.68 1.57 4.66
C ASP A 41 -18.59 2.47 5.26
N PRO A 42 -18.73 3.83 5.18
CA PRO A 42 -17.67 4.74 5.62
C PRO A 42 -17.32 4.62 7.12
N GLU A 43 -18.28 4.41 8.01
CA GLU A 43 -18.02 4.35 9.46
C GLU A 43 -17.30 3.04 9.82
N THR A 44 -17.77 1.91 9.33
CA THR A 44 -17.09 0.62 9.51
C THR A 44 -15.68 0.64 8.90
N SER A 45 -15.53 1.24 7.73
CA SER A 45 -14.22 1.40 7.09
C SER A 45 -13.25 2.21 7.95
N LEU A 46 -13.73 3.28 8.59
CA LEU A 46 -12.91 4.06 9.53
C LEU A 46 -12.54 3.26 10.77
N ASP A 47 -13.47 2.50 11.35
CA ASP A 47 -13.19 1.66 12.50
C ASP A 47 -12.16 0.57 12.18
N VAL A 48 -12.27 -0.04 10.99
CA VAL A 48 -11.25 -0.96 10.48
C VAL A 48 -9.91 -0.24 10.37
N LEU A 49 -9.83 0.91 9.68
CA LEU A 49 -8.61 1.68 9.50
C LEU A 49 -7.93 2.01 10.84
N LYS A 50 -8.69 2.48 11.83
CA LYS A 50 -8.19 2.81 13.18
C LYS A 50 -7.67 1.58 13.94
N SER A 51 -8.22 0.41 13.67
CA SER A 51 -7.86 -0.83 14.36
C SER A 51 -6.54 -1.45 13.86
N LEU A 52 -6.14 -1.17 12.60
CA LEU A 52 -4.99 -1.82 11.96
C LEU A 52 -3.65 -1.59 12.67
N PRO A 53 -3.27 -0.36 13.08
CA PRO A 53 -2.00 -0.13 13.77
C PRO A 53 -1.90 -0.89 15.09
N GLY A 54 -2.97 -0.88 15.90
CA GLY A 54 -3.07 -1.62 17.16
C GLY A 54 -3.02 -3.14 16.98
N ALA A 55 -3.46 -3.65 15.83
CA ALA A 55 -3.37 -5.06 15.47
C ALA A 55 -1.97 -5.45 14.94
N GLY A 56 -1.13 -4.48 14.61
CA GLY A 56 0.26 -4.70 14.23
C GLY A 56 0.64 -4.32 12.81
N ALA A 57 -0.23 -3.65 12.08
CA ALA A 57 0.12 -3.04 10.79
C ALA A 57 1.17 -1.94 10.97
N ASP A 58 2.18 -1.93 10.12
CA ASP A 58 3.21 -0.91 10.09
C ASP A 58 2.86 0.23 9.14
N ILE A 59 2.25 -0.09 8.02
CA ILE A 59 1.82 0.84 6.97
C ILE A 59 0.42 0.43 6.52
N VAL A 60 -0.43 1.40 6.22
CA VAL A 60 -1.75 1.14 5.65
C VAL A 60 -1.80 1.65 4.21
N GLU A 61 -2.19 0.78 3.30
CA GLU A 61 -2.64 1.13 1.97
C GLU A 61 -4.16 1.27 2.00
N PHE A 62 -4.66 2.47 1.72
CA PHE A 62 -6.08 2.78 1.74
C PHE A 62 -6.57 2.93 0.31
N GLY A 63 -7.37 1.97 -0.15
CA GLY A 63 -7.83 1.88 -1.54
C GLY A 63 -8.86 2.94 -1.87
N LEU A 64 -8.69 3.63 -2.98
CA LEU A 64 -9.65 4.55 -3.55
C LEU A 64 -10.63 3.77 -4.44
N PRO A 65 -11.93 3.71 -4.15
CA PRO A 65 -12.89 3.00 -4.98
C PRO A 65 -13.02 3.66 -6.35
N PHE A 66 -13.11 2.82 -7.40
CA PHE A 66 -13.22 3.25 -8.79
C PHE A 66 -14.14 2.30 -9.57
N THR A 67 -14.82 2.81 -10.59
CA THR A 67 -15.78 2.04 -11.40
C THR A 67 -15.11 1.06 -12.35
N ASP A 68 -13.86 1.37 -12.80
CA ASP A 68 -13.17 0.66 -13.87
C ASP A 68 -11.80 0.12 -13.39
N PRO A 69 -11.75 -0.72 -12.33
CA PRO A 69 -10.51 -1.11 -11.64
C PRO A 69 -9.80 -2.26 -12.38
N MET A 70 -9.21 -1.99 -13.54
CA MET A 70 -8.67 -3.00 -14.46
C MET A 70 -7.50 -3.80 -13.92
N ALA A 71 -6.78 -3.29 -12.91
CA ALA A 71 -5.66 -3.99 -12.28
C ALA A 71 -6.06 -4.77 -11.03
N ASP A 72 -7.29 -4.60 -10.55
CA ASP A 72 -7.74 -5.21 -9.30
C ASP A 72 -8.29 -6.61 -9.50
N GLY A 73 -8.05 -7.48 -8.51
CA GLY A 73 -8.67 -8.79 -8.46
C GLY A 73 -10.11 -8.77 -7.94
N PRO A 74 -10.83 -9.92 -8.06
CA PRO A 74 -12.26 -9.97 -7.76
C PRO A 74 -12.64 -9.53 -6.34
N ALA A 75 -11.80 -9.81 -5.33
CA ALA A 75 -12.05 -9.39 -3.96
C ALA A 75 -12.03 -7.86 -3.82
N ILE A 76 -11.01 -7.22 -4.41
CA ILE A 76 -10.84 -5.77 -4.36
C ILE A 76 -11.94 -5.07 -5.16
N GLN A 77 -12.27 -5.59 -6.37
CA GLN A 77 -13.37 -5.08 -7.18
C GLN A 77 -14.71 -5.12 -6.41
N ALA A 78 -15.01 -6.25 -5.74
CA ALA A 78 -16.22 -6.39 -4.95
C ALA A 78 -16.27 -5.40 -3.77
N ALA A 79 -15.14 -5.16 -3.09
CA ALA A 79 -15.03 -4.14 -2.04
C ALA A 79 -15.26 -2.73 -2.59
N GLY A 80 -14.63 -2.40 -3.73
CA GLY A 80 -14.86 -1.13 -4.41
C GLY A 80 -16.32 -0.89 -4.80
N LEU A 81 -17.00 -1.93 -5.32
CA LEU A 81 -18.42 -1.84 -5.66
C LEU A 81 -19.31 -1.61 -4.41
N ARG A 82 -19.01 -2.24 -3.25
CA ARG A 82 -19.75 -1.98 -2.00
C ARG A 82 -19.54 -0.52 -1.57
N ALA A 83 -18.29 -0.05 -1.58
CA ALA A 83 -17.96 1.33 -1.23
C ALA A 83 -18.67 2.36 -2.14
N LEU A 84 -18.63 2.15 -3.46
CA LEU A 84 -19.31 3.02 -4.44
C LEU A 84 -20.83 3.06 -4.24
N LYS A 85 -21.47 1.92 -3.89
CA LYS A 85 -22.90 1.86 -3.56
C LYS A 85 -23.25 2.72 -2.35
N GLN A 86 -22.32 2.94 -1.42
CA GLN A 86 -22.47 3.81 -0.26
C GLN A 86 -22.15 5.28 -0.56
N GLY A 87 -21.84 5.62 -1.84
CA GLY A 87 -21.49 6.96 -2.25
C GLY A 87 -20.06 7.36 -1.91
N GLN A 88 -19.19 6.38 -1.61
CA GLN A 88 -17.78 6.68 -1.33
C GLN A 88 -17.07 7.18 -2.59
N ASP A 89 -16.33 8.27 -2.42
CA ASP A 89 -15.53 8.91 -3.45
C ASP A 89 -14.16 9.34 -2.91
N LEU A 90 -13.38 10.07 -3.73
CA LEU A 90 -12.08 10.58 -3.34
C LEU A 90 -12.17 11.58 -2.17
N ALA A 91 -13.14 12.50 -2.20
CA ALA A 91 -13.32 13.49 -1.13
C ALA A 91 -13.68 12.82 0.20
N GLY A 92 -14.59 11.85 0.18
CA GLY A 92 -14.95 11.01 1.32
C GLY A 92 -13.76 10.20 1.84
N THR A 93 -12.92 9.66 0.94
CA THR A 93 -11.70 8.93 1.32
C THR A 93 -10.72 9.84 2.07
N LEU A 94 -10.48 11.05 1.58
CA LEU A 94 -9.64 12.03 2.28
C LEU A 94 -10.24 12.45 3.63
N ALA A 95 -11.57 12.53 3.74
CA ALA A 95 -12.23 12.83 5.02
C ALA A 95 -12.02 11.71 6.05
N LEU A 96 -12.08 10.43 5.63
CA LEU A 96 -11.78 9.30 6.52
C LEU A 96 -10.31 9.33 7.01
N ILE A 97 -9.37 9.67 6.12
CA ILE A 97 -7.95 9.79 6.52
C ILE A 97 -7.76 10.91 7.53
N ARG A 98 -8.41 12.09 7.38
CA ARG A 98 -8.37 13.17 8.38
C ARG A 98 -8.86 12.68 9.74
N ARG A 99 -10.01 12.01 9.79
CA ARG A 99 -10.56 11.44 11.03
C ARG A 99 -9.64 10.37 11.65
N PHE A 100 -8.96 9.59 10.85
CA PHE A 100 -7.93 8.67 11.33
C PHE A 100 -6.76 9.43 11.97
N ARG A 101 -6.32 10.53 11.36
CA ARG A 101 -5.22 11.36 11.86
C ARG A 101 -5.51 12.06 13.18
N ASP A 102 -6.76 12.26 13.54
CA ASP A 102 -7.14 12.79 14.86
C ASP A 102 -6.67 11.88 16.01
N GLU A 103 -6.48 10.57 15.73
CA GLU A 103 -6.09 9.56 16.72
C GLU A 103 -4.70 8.95 16.46
N ASP A 104 -4.21 8.93 15.22
CA ASP A 104 -2.90 8.37 14.84
C ASP A 104 -2.11 9.30 13.94
N ALA A 105 -1.12 9.98 14.54
CA ALA A 105 -0.19 10.85 13.82
C ALA A 105 1.04 10.12 13.25
N SER A 106 1.21 8.82 13.51
CA SER A 106 2.48 8.11 13.29
C SER A 106 2.46 7.02 12.22
N THR A 107 1.32 6.39 11.98
CA THR A 107 1.21 5.31 11.01
C THR A 107 1.16 5.86 9.58
N PRO A 108 2.06 5.45 8.69
CA PRO A 108 1.99 5.87 7.28
C PRO A 108 0.70 5.40 6.62
N VAL A 109 0.05 6.29 5.86
CA VAL A 109 -1.12 6.01 5.03
C VAL A 109 -0.77 6.28 3.58
N ILE A 110 -0.86 5.25 2.75
CA ILE A 110 -0.64 5.28 1.32
C ILE A 110 -2.01 5.22 0.63
N LEU A 111 -2.33 6.21 -0.17
CA LEU A 111 -3.54 6.16 -0.99
C LEU A 111 -3.24 5.37 -2.26
N MET A 112 -4.00 4.30 -2.48
CA MET A 112 -3.83 3.44 -3.66
C MET A 112 -5.06 3.50 -4.55
N GLY A 113 -4.86 3.72 -5.85
CA GLY A 113 -5.96 3.80 -6.80
C GLY A 113 -5.51 4.02 -8.24
N TYR A 114 -6.36 4.70 -8.98
CA TYR A 114 -6.23 4.96 -10.41
C TYR A 114 -6.11 6.45 -10.69
N PHE A 115 -5.54 6.80 -11.83
CA PHE A 115 -5.29 8.20 -12.18
C PHE A 115 -6.59 8.97 -12.49
N ASN A 116 -7.56 8.34 -13.15
CA ASN A 116 -8.78 9.02 -13.58
C ASN A 116 -9.55 9.75 -12.45
N PRO A 117 -9.83 9.14 -11.27
CA PRO A 117 -10.46 9.87 -10.16
C PRO A 117 -9.66 11.09 -9.69
N ILE A 118 -8.34 11.00 -9.69
CA ILE A 118 -7.44 12.10 -9.32
C ILE A 118 -7.50 13.21 -10.36
N PHE A 119 -7.46 12.84 -11.65
CA PHE A 119 -7.56 13.77 -12.77
C PHE A 119 -8.88 14.56 -12.76
N ILE A 120 -10.01 13.87 -12.53
CA ILE A 120 -11.34 14.49 -12.44
C ILE A 120 -11.45 15.43 -11.21
N TYR A 121 -10.82 15.07 -10.08
CA TYR A 121 -10.77 15.92 -8.88
C TYR A 121 -9.93 17.19 -9.12
N GLY A 122 -8.98 17.11 -10.04
CA GLY A 122 -7.97 18.13 -10.33
C GLY A 122 -6.68 17.86 -9.55
N VAL A 123 -5.59 17.57 -10.29
CA VAL A 123 -4.31 17.10 -9.72
C VAL A 123 -3.78 18.05 -8.64
N GLU A 124 -3.69 19.35 -8.92
CA GLU A 124 -3.19 20.34 -7.98
C GLU A 124 -4.03 20.37 -6.68
N ARG A 125 -5.35 20.42 -6.83
CA ARG A 125 -6.28 20.39 -5.69
C ARG A 125 -6.15 19.10 -4.88
N PHE A 126 -6.06 17.97 -5.58
CA PHE A 126 -5.88 16.67 -4.95
C PHE A 126 -4.62 16.63 -4.08
N LEU A 127 -3.48 17.10 -4.60
CA LEU A 127 -2.21 17.09 -3.87
C LEU A 127 -2.28 17.94 -2.59
N VAL A 128 -2.89 19.13 -2.66
CA VAL A 128 -3.12 19.98 -1.49
C VAL A 128 -4.01 19.29 -0.46
N ASP A 129 -5.16 18.75 -0.91
CA ASP A 129 -6.13 18.12 -0.02
C ASP A 129 -5.63 16.81 0.57
N ALA A 130 -4.88 16.00 -0.19
CA ALA A 130 -4.26 14.75 0.26
C ALA A 130 -3.18 15.02 1.31
N LYS A 131 -2.31 16.01 1.08
CA LYS A 131 -1.30 16.41 2.07
C LYS A 131 -1.95 16.92 3.35
N ALA A 132 -2.95 17.79 3.23
CA ALA A 132 -3.70 18.32 4.38
C ALA A 132 -4.48 17.21 5.13
N ALA A 133 -4.94 16.18 4.43
CA ALA A 133 -5.58 15.02 5.05
C ALA A 133 -4.58 14.12 5.80
N GLY A 134 -3.27 14.25 5.54
CA GLY A 134 -2.23 13.47 6.17
C GLY A 134 -1.89 12.18 5.41
N VAL A 135 -2.12 12.13 4.10
CA VAL A 135 -1.57 11.10 3.20
C VAL A 135 -0.06 11.22 3.16
N ASP A 136 0.65 10.10 3.14
CA ASP A 136 2.13 10.03 3.11
C ASP A 136 2.67 9.68 1.73
N GLY A 137 1.88 8.97 0.94
CA GLY A 137 2.30 8.55 -0.40
C GLY A 137 1.15 8.05 -1.25
N LEU A 138 1.46 7.82 -2.51
CA LEU A 138 0.52 7.42 -3.55
C LEU A 138 1.03 6.15 -4.26
N ILE A 139 0.10 5.23 -4.56
CA ILE A 139 0.26 4.16 -5.53
C ILE A 139 -0.82 4.38 -6.60
N VAL A 140 -0.41 4.78 -7.80
CA VAL A 140 -1.33 4.95 -8.94
C VAL A 140 -0.96 3.91 -9.98
N VAL A 141 -1.83 2.91 -10.11
CA VAL A 141 -1.48 1.64 -10.77
C VAL A 141 -1.42 1.73 -12.29
N ASP A 142 -2.06 2.74 -12.87
CA ASP A 142 -2.22 2.96 -14.32
C ASP A 142 -1.42 4.17 -14.86
N LEU A 143 -0.60 4.83 -14.01
CA LEU A 143 0.27 5.92 -14.45
C LEU A 143 1.71 5.42 -14.66
N PRO A 144 2.18 5.27 -15.91
CA PRO A 144 3.53 4.78 -16.19
C PRO A 144 4.59 5.88 -15.96
N PRO A 145 5.88 5.53 -15.84
CA PRO A 145 6.97 6.50 -15.65
C PRO A 145 7.09 7.55 -16.76
N GLU A 146 6.66 7.21 -17.97
CA GLU A 146 6.65 8.11 -19.12
C GLU A 146 5.70 9.33 -18.94
N GLU A 147 4.73 9.21 -18.03
CA GLU A 147 3.73 10.24 -17.71
C GLU A 147 3.95 10.83 -16.30
N ASP A 148 5.19 10.85 -15.82
CA ASP A 148 5.55 11.37 -14.49
C ASP A 148 5.17 12.84 -14.29
N ASP A 149 5.17 13.62 -15.34
CA ASP A 149 4.79 15.05 -15.31
C ASP A 149 3.31 15.25 -14.92
N GLU A 150 2.44 14.29 -15.20
CA GLU A 150 1.00 14.39 -14.94
C GLU A 150 0.69 14.36 -13.42
N LEU A 151 1.42 13.56 -12.64
CA LEU A 151 1.15 13.44 -11.20
C LEU A 151 2.38 13.12 -10.36
N CYS A 152 3.32 12.27 -10.81
CA CYS A 152 4.42 11.80 -10.00
C CYS A 152 5.31 12.95 -9.53
N LEU A 153 5.83 13.77 -10.46
CA LEU A 153 6.68 14.90 -10.13
C LEU A 153 5.95 15.97 -9.29
N PRO A 154 4.69 16.36 -9.60
CA PRO A 154 3.91 17.23 -8.73
C PRO A 154 3.69 16.65 -7.31
N ALA A 155 3.45 15.33 -7.18
CA ALA A 155 3.28 14.68 -5.87
C ALA A 155 4.56 14.74 -5.04
N LEU A 156 5.70 14.47 -5.65
CA LEU A 156 7.01 14.57 -5.01
C LEU A 156 7.31 16.00 -4.55
N GLN A 157 6.97 17.01 -5.36
CA GLN A 157 7.10 18.43 -5.00
C GLN A 157 6.18 18.82 -3.83
N ALA A 158 4.98 18.22 -3.75
CA ALA A 158 4.05 18.38 -2.64
C ALA A 158 4.49 17.62 -1.36
N GLY A 159 5.58 16.85 -1.40
CA GLY A 159 6.08 16.04 -0.30
C GLY A 159 5.25 14.76 -0.06
N LEU A 160 4.64 14.21 -1.10
CA LEU A 160 4.02 12.89 -1.11
C LEU A 160 4.95 11.90 -1.80
N ALA A 161 5.21 10.75 -1.18
CA ALA A 161 5.98 9.69 -1.82
C ALA A 161 5.19 9.11 -3.00
N PHE A 162 5.86 8.81 -4.11
CA PHE A 162 5.25 8.12 -5.24
C PHE A 162 5.83 6.70 -5.33
N ILE A 163 5.04 5.72 -4.90
CA ILE A 163 5.43 4.31 -4.82
C ILE A 163 5.14 3.65 -6.17
N ARG A 164 6.14 3.03 -6.77
CA ARG A 164 6.00 2.33 -8.04
C ARG A 164 5.91 0.83 -7.85
N LEU A 165 5.17 0.21 -8.77
CA LEU A 165 5.06 -1.24 -8.85
C LEU A 165 6.09 -1.81 -9.81
N ALA A 166 6.81 -2.83 -9.36
CA ALA A 166 7.62 -3.70 -10.21
C ALA A 166 6.99 -5.09 -10.26
N THR A 167 7.06 -5.75 -11.39
CA THR A 167 6.45 -7.06 -11.65
C THR A 167 7.51 -8.06 -12.15
N PRO A 168 7.22 -9.34 -12.24
CA PRO A 168 8.11 -10.31 -12.88
C PRO A 168 8.48 -9.97 -14.33
N THR A 169 7.64 -9.18 -15.01
CA THR A 169 7.88 -8.72 -16.38
C THR A 169 8.69 -7.43 -16.46
N THR A 170 8.95 -6.75 -15.33
CA THR A 170 9.84 -5.60 -15.25
C THR A 170 11.30 -6.09 -15.33
N ASP A 171 11.89 -6.08 -16.51
CA ASP A 171 13.27 -6.53 -16.75
C ASP A 171 14.31 -5.48 -16.30
N ASP A 172 15.60 -5.82 -16.42
CA ASP A 172 16.72 -4.95 -16.03
C ASP A 172 16.83 -3.70 -16.91
N LYS A 173 16.26 -3.71 -18.11
CA LYS A 173 16.17 -2.53 -18.99
C LYS A 173 15.11 -1.54 -18.51
N ARG A 174 13.95 -2.07 -18.08
CA ARG A 174 12.79 -1.27 -17.64
C ARG A 174 12.95 -0.77 -16.22
N LEU A 175 13.63 -1.54 -15.37
CA LEU A 175 13.72 -1.27 -13.94
C LEU A 175 14.30 0.13 -13.61
N PRO A 176 15.37 0.64 -14.28
CA PRO A 176 15.86 2.00 -14.03
C PRO A 176 14.79 3.08 -14.23
N ALA A 177 14.01 3.02 -15.31
CA ALA A 177 12.93 3.97 -15.56
C ALA A 177 11.83 3.90 -14.50
N VAL A 178 11.45 2.69 -14.05
CA VAL A 178 10.49 2.52 -12.97
C VAL A 178 11.00 3.12 -11.66
N LEU A 179 12.29 3.05 -11.39
CA LEU A 179 12.89 3.48 -10.13
C LEU A 179 13.27 4.97 -10.09
N GLU A 180 13.36 5.66 -11.22
CA GLU A 180 13.93 7.02 -11.34
C GLU A 180 13.28 8.02 -10.38
N ASN A 181 11.95 8.08 -10.34
CA ASN A 181 11.19 8.98 -9.48
C ASN A 181 10.41 8.25 -8.38
N THR A 182 10.80 7.00 -8.06
CA THR A 182 10.19 6.23 -6.98
C THR A 182 10.66 6.74 -5.63
N ALA A 183 9.74 6.93 -4.69
CA ALA A 183 10.02 7.35 -3.33
C ALA A 183 9.25 6.50 -2.31
N GLY A 184 9.74 6.46 -1.08
CA GLY A 184 9.16 5.67 0.01
C GLY A 184 9.60 4.21 -0.02
N PHE A 185 9.09 3.42 -0.95
CA PHE A 185 9.48 2.02 -1.17
C PHE A 185 9.12 1.56 -2.59
N VAL A 186 9.62 0.40 -2.99
CA VAL A 186 9.23 -0.28 -4.22
C VAL A 186 8.26 -1.40 -3.88
N TYR A 187 7.13 -1.45 -4.56
CA TYR A 187 6.16 -2.52 -4.41
C TYR A 187 6.39 -3.60 -5.46
N TYR A 188 6.88 -4.77 -5.05
CA TYR A 188 7.04 -5.90 -5.95
C TYR A 188 5.79 -6.77 -5.94
N VAL A 189 5.10 -6.81 -7.08
CA VAL A 189 3.93 -7.66 -7.33
C VAL A 189 4.43 -9.03 -7.80
N SER A 190 4.43 -10.04 -6.91
CA SER A 190 5.14 -11.30 -7.15
C SER A 190 4.45 -12.28 -8.11
N ILE A 191 3.27 -11.96 -8.62
CA ILE A 191 2.49 -12.83 -9.52
C ILE A 191 2.15 -12.09 -10.80
N THR A 192 2.29 -12.78 -11.94
CA THR A 192 1.73 -12.36 -13.22
C THR A 192 0.28 -12.79 -13.30
N GLY A 193 -0.66 -11.86 -13.39
CA GLY A 193 -2.10 -12.13 -13.49
C GLY A 193 -2.94 -11.38 -12.45
N ILE A 194 -4.22 -11.72 -12.38
CA ILE A 194 -5.20 -11.05 -11.51
C ILE A 194 -4.98 -11.48 -10.05
N THR A 195 -5.10 -10.54 -9.12
CA THR A 195 -4.94 -10.71 -7.66
C THR A 195 -5.75 -11.89 -7.10
N GLY A 196 -5.10 -12.73 -6.28
CA GLY A 196 -5.79 -13.72 -5.44
C GLY A 196 -5.87 -15.16 -5.98
N MET A 197 -5.33 -15.48 -7.18
CA MET A 197 -5.53 -16.78 -7.84
C MET A 197 -4.37 -17.78 -7.75
N ALA A 198 -3.17 -17.40 -7.32
CA ALA A 198 -2.03 -18.32 -7.23
C ALA A 198 -1.22 -18.13 -5.95
N THR A 199 -0.56 -19.18 -5.47
CA THR A 199 0.39 -19.12 -4.37
C THR A 199 1.78 -18.76 -4.91
N PRO A 200 2.49 -17.75 -4.37
CA PRO A 200 3.83 -17.38 -4.82
C PRO A 200 4.85 -18.49 -4.56
N ASP A 201 5.80 -18.63 -5.48
CA ASP A 201 7.05 -19.36 -5.22
C ASP A 201 8.00 -18.41 -4.44
N PHE A 202 8.08 -18.61 -3.13
CA PHE A 202 8.85 -17.74 -2.24
C PHE A 202 10.35 -17.71 -2.56
N GLY A 203 10.91 -18.78 -3.14
CA GLY A 203 12.31 -18.78 -3.60
C GLY A 203 12.55 -17.77 -4.75
N LYS A 204 11.62 -17.69 -5.68
CA LYS A 204 11.68 -16.72 -6.78
C LYS A 204 11.46 -15.30 -6.30
N VAL A 205 10.68 -15.11 -5.23
CA VAL A 205 10.46 -13.79 -4.62
C VAL A 205 11.76 -13.20 -4.08
N SER A 206 12.54 -13.96 -3.30
CA SER A 206 13.83 -13.49 -2.76
C SER A 206 14.80 -13.07 -3.86
N THR A 207 14.94 -13.88 -4.92
CA THR A 207 15.79 -13.57 -6.07
C THR A 207 15.36 -12.28 -6.77
N ALA A 208 14.04 -12.05 -6.92
CA ALA A 208 13.53 -10.82 -7.52
C ALA A 208 13.78 -9.59 -6.64
N VAL A 209 13.59 -9.72 -5.33
CA VAL A 209 13.90 -8.63 -4.38
C VAL A 209 15.38 -8.28 -4.42
N GLU A 210 16.27 -9.27 -4.38
CA GLU A 210 17.73 -9.04 -4.50
C GLU A 210 18.09 -8.34 -5.81
N ARG A 211 17.46 -8.72 -6.91
CA ARG A 211 17.63 -8.06 -8.21
C ARG A 211 17.25 -6.58 -8.13
N ILE A 212 16.07 -6.25 -7.60
CA ILE A 212 15.61 -4.87 -7.46
C ILE A 212 16.57 -4.08 -6.55
N LYS A 213 16.97 -4.65 -5.42
CA LYS A 213 17.85 -4.00 -4.44
C LYS A 213 19.26 -3.68 -4.98
N ARG A 214 19.71 -4.30 -6.08
CA ARG A 214 20.94 -3.87 -6.76
C ARG A 214 20.81 -2.53 -7.47
N HIS A 215 19.59 -2.07 -7.76
CA HIS A 215 19.29 -0.84 -8.48
C HIS A 215 18.79 0.30 -7.57
N THR A 216 18.42 0.02 -6.32
CA THR A 216 17.87 1.04 -5.41
C THR A 216 18.18 0.73 -3.95
N PRO A 217 18.44 1.76 -3.11
CA PRO A 217 18.52 1.61 -1.67
C PRO A 217 17.13 1.58 -0.99
N LEU A 218 16.05 1.84 -1.73
CA LEU A 218 14.70 1.86 -1.18
C LEU A 218 14.31 0.48 -0.62
N PRO A 219 13.46 0.44 0.41
CA PRO A 219 12.85 -0.81 0.85
C PRO A 219 12.05 -1.45 -0.30
N VAL A 220 12.08 -2.78 -0.38
CA VAL A 220 11.26 -3.55 -1.32
C VAL A 220 10.23 -4.33 -0.55
N VAL A 221 8.96 -4.02 -0.76
CA VAL A 221 7.85 -4.76 -0.17
C VAL A 221 7.23 -5.70 -1.19
N VAL A 222 6.73 -6.83 -0.72
CA VAL A 222 6.20 -7.87 -1.61
C VAL A 222 4.74 -8.12 -1.29
N GLY A 223 3.92 -8.00 -2.32
CA GLY A 223 2.50 -8.30 -2.27
C GLY A 223 2.13 -9.49 -3.13
N PHE A 224 1.06 -10.11 -2.77
CA PHE A 224 0.31 -11.17 -3.44
C PHE A 224 0.31 -12.55 -2.75
N GLY A 225 -0.91 -13.07 -2.63
CA GLY A 225 -1.15 -14.45 -2.21
C GLY A 225 -0.92 -14.72 -0.72
N VAL A 226 -0.58 -13.72 0.07
CA VAL A 226 -0.38 -13.86 1.51
C VAL A 226 -1.75 -13.96 2.21
N LYS A 227 -2.01 -15.09 2.89
CA LYS A 227 -3.31 -15.37 3.53
C LYS A 227 -3.20 -15.74 5.01
N SER A 228 -1.99 -15.92 5.54
CA SER A 228 -1.76 -16.35 6.93
C SER A 228 -0.43 -15.85 7.45
N GLY A 229 -0.23 -15.91 8.78
CA GLY A 229 1.05 -15.59 9.42
C GLY A 229 2.20 -16.44 8.89
N ALA A 230 1.99 -17.72 8.59
CA ALA A 230 3.01 -18.59 8.00
C ALA A 230 3.45 -18.10 6.60
N HIS A 231 2.50 -17.69 5.75
CA HIS A 231 2.83 -17.09 4.45
C HIS A 231 3.56 -15.76 4.62
N ALA A 232 3.10 -14.91 5.55
CA ALA A 232 3.75 -13.64 5.85
C ALA A 232 5.20 -13.83 6.33
N ALA A 233 5.45 -14.83 7.21
CA ALA A 233 6.79 -15.20 7.64
C ALA A 233 7.70 -15.60 6.47
N SER A 234 7.20 -16.41 5.54
CA SER A 234 7.98 -16.86 4.38
C SER A 234 8.41 -15.69 3.48
N VAL A 235 7.52 -14.73 3.22
CA VAL A 235 7.84 -13.53 2.43
C VAL A 235 8.80 -12.61 3.19
N ALA A 236 8.59 -12.46 4.50
CA ALA A 236 9.41 -11.60 5.36
C ALA A 236 10.89 -12.02 5.39
N GLN A 237 11.24 -13.27 5.09
CA GLN A 237 12.64 -13.72 5.01
C GLN A 237 13.43 -12.96 3.94
N GLY A 238 12.83 -12.71 2.77
CA GLY A 238 13.50 -12.12 1.61
C GLY A 238 13.17 -10.65 1.33
N ALA A 239 12.10 -10.09 1.89
CA ALA A 239 11.60 -8.75 1.57
C ALA A 239 11.70 -7.79 2.77
N ASP A 240 11.75 -6.47 2.53
CA ASP A 240 11.75 -5.47 3.60
C ASP A 240 10.34 -5.23 4.17
N GLY A 241 9.30 -5.68 3.47
CA GLY A 241 7.92 -5.66 3.93
C GLY A 241 7.05 -6.68 3.21
N VAL A 242 5.91 -6.98 3.83
CA VAL A 242 4.90 -7.92 3.34
C VAL A 242 3.60 -7.17 3.18
N VAL A 243 2.99 -7.23 1.99
CA VAL A 243 1.69 -6.59 1.73
C VAL A 243 0.59 -7.63 1.72
N VAL A 244 -0.51 -7.33 2.41
CA VAL A 244 -1.71 -8.19 2.47
C VAL A 244 -2.94 -7.34 2.19
N GLY A 245 -3.68 -7.71 1.14
CA GLY A 245 -4.91 -7.03 0.73
C GLY A 245 -6.10 -7.97 0.66
N SER A 246 -6.18 -8.78 -0.38
CA SER A 246 -7.36 -9.63 -0.66
C SER A 246 -7.82 -10.47 0.53
N ALA A 247 -6.89 -10.99 1.33
CA ALA A 247 -7.24 -11.79 2.50
C ALA A 247 -7.96 -10.96 3.59
N LEU A 248 -7.61 -9.67 3.75
CA LEU A 248 -8.29 -8.76 4.69
C LEU A 248 -9.69 -8.42 4.19
N ILE A 249 -9.84 -8.17 2.89
CA ILE A 249 -11.14 -7.95 2.24
C ILE A 249 -12.02 -9.20 2.37
N ASP A 250 -11.46 -10.40 2.16
CA ASP A 250 -12.20 -11.66 2.31
C ASP A 250 -12.61 -11.90 3.77
N ALA A 251 -11.75 -11.58 4.75
CA ALA A 251 -12.08 -11.68 6.17
C ALA A 251 -13.22 -10.73 6.55
N LEU A 252 -13.20 -9.48 6.06
CA LEU A 252 -14.28 -8.51 6.23
C LEU A 252 -15.57 -9.06 5.61
N LYS A 253 -15.52 -9.44 4.32
CA LYS A 253 -16.67 -9.95 3.57
C LYS A 253 -17.32 -11.15 4.25
N GLY A 254 -16.54 -12.07 4.83
CA GLY A 254 -17.06 -13.25 5.52
C GLY A 254 -17.89 -12.96 6.77
N THR A 255 -17.97 -11.72 7.21
CA THR A 255 -18.75 -11.28 8.37
C THR A 255 -19.95 -10.40 8.03
N LEU A 256 -20.12 -10.02 6.76
CA LEU A 256 -21.23 -9.20 6.32
C LEU A 256 -22.53 -9.99 6.37
N ASP A 257 -23.64 -9.28 6.56
CA ASP A 257 -24.99 -9.86 6.44
C ASP A 257 -25.39 -10.06 4.96
N GLU A 258 -26.60 -10.58 4.74
CA GLU A 258 -27.16 -10.83 3.40
C GLU A 258 -27.35 -9.57 2.54
N ASN A 259 -27.30 -8.38 3.14
CA ASN A 259 -27.40 -7.07 2.49
C ASN A 259 -26.05 -6.36 2.36
N ASP A 260 -24.93 -7.09 2.49
CA ASP A 260 -23.56 -6.55 2.50
C ASP A 260 -23.29 -5.53 3.63
N ARG A 261 -24.00 -5.59 4.76
CA ARG A 261 -23.84 -4.68 5.90
C ARG A 261 -22.87 -5.27 6.92
N ALA A 262 -22.14 -4.39 7.58
CA ALA A 262 -21.26 -4.77 8.68
C ALA A 262 -22.06 -5.39 9.85
N THR A 263 -21.44 -6.35 10.52
CA THR A 263 -21.92 -6.92 11.79
C THR A 263 -20.95 -6.56 12.91
N SER A 264 -21.30 -6.85 14.15
CA SER A 264 -20.42 -6.64 15.31
C SER A 264 -19.10 -7.42 15.23
N ARG A 265 -18.97 -8.39 14.33
CA ARG A 265 -17.75 -9.19 14.12
C ARG A 265 -16.81 -8.63 13.04
N THR A 266 -17.24 -7.62 12.25
CA THR A 266 -16.54 -7.20 11.05
C THR A 266 -15.15 -6.64 11.35
N VAL A 267 -15.04 -5.70 12.27
CA VAL A 267 -13.73 -5.14 12.67
C VAL A 267 -12.83 -6.19 13.34
N GLU A 268 -13.43 -7.04 14.21
CA GLU A 268 -12.70 -8.09 14.91
C GLU A 268 -12.11 -9.14 13.96
N ALA A 269 -12.83 -9.53 12.91
CA ALA A 269 -12.34 -10.50 11.94
C ALA A 269 -11.09 -9.98 11.20
N VAL A 270 -11.11 -8.71 10.78
CA VAL A 270 -9.96 -8.08 10.14
C VAL A 270 -8.78 -7.97 11.11
N THR A 271 -9.01 -7.46 12.32
CA THR A 271 -7.94 -7.30 13.32
C THR A 271 -7.34 -8.62 13.76
N THR A 272 -8.14 -9.68 13.85
CA THR A 272 -7.64 -11.03 14.19
C THR A 272 -6.68 -11.55 13.12
N LEU A 273 -7.02 -11.40 11.85
CA LEU A 273 -6.12 -11.77 10.76
C LEU A 273 -4.85 -10.91 10.75
N VAL A 274 -4.96 -9.59 10.98
CA VAL A 274 -3.78 -8.70 11.03
C VAL A 274 -2.85 -9.11 12.18
N LYS A 275 -3.37 -9.50 13.35
CA LYS A 275 -2.56 -10.00 14.47
C LYS A 275 -1.80 -11.28 14.11
N ASP A 276 -2.44 -12.24 13.43
CA ASP A 276 -1.79 -13.46 12.93
C ASP A 276 -0.67 -13.14 11.94
N LEU A 277 -0.95 -12.27 10.96
CA LEU A 277 0.03 -11.81 9.97
C LEU A 277 1.22 -11.10 10.64
N ALA A 278 0.94 -10.20 11.59
CA ALA A 278 1.96 -9.47 12.33
C ALA A 278 2.84 -10.42 13.16
N ALA A 279 2.24 -11.42 13.81
CA ALA A 279 2.99 -12.46 14.52
C ALA A 279 3.90 -13.23 13.57
N GLY A 280 3.41 -13.61 12.38
CA GLY A 280 4.20 -14.26 11.34
C GLY A 280 5.39 -13.41 10.89
N VAL A 281 5.18 -12.14 10.56
CA VAL A 281 6.26 -11.22 10.15
C VAL A 281 7.31 -11.07 11.26
N ARG A 282 6.87 -10.91 12.51
CA ARG A 282 7.75 -10.73 13.69
C ARG A 282 8.48 -12.00 14.11
N SER A 283 8.04 -13.18 13.70
CA SER A 283 8.74 -14.45 13.98
C SER A 283 10.05 -14.58 13.21
N VAL A 284 10.25 -13.76 12.18
CA VAL A 284 11.45 -13.76 11.33
C VAL A 284 12.41 -12.70 11.80
N SER A 285 13.56 -13.12 12.35
CA SER A 285 14.64 -12.21 12.70
C SER A 285 15.51 -11.94 11.47
N LYS A 286 15.67 -10.67 11.11
CA LYS A 286 16.61 -10.21 10.08
C LYS A 286 17.90 -9.77 10.76
N LYS A 287 19.04 -10.23 10.24
CA LYS A 287 20.31 -9.66 10.66
C LYS A 287 20.31 -8.17 10.32
N ALA A 288 20.67 -7.33 11.29
CA ALA A 288 20.89 -5.91 11.01
C ALA A 288 21.89 -5.81 9.86
N ALA A 289 21.55 -5.08 8.81
CA ALA A 289 22.53 -4.76 7.77
C ALA A 289 23.66 -3.95 8.43
N ALA A 290 24.88 -4.48 8.34
CA ALA A 290 26.07 -3.86 8.88
C ALA A 290 26.38 -2.54 8.16
#